data_12584ce7c9dcaa255c59ea4542a40ddb
#
_entry.id   12584ce7c9dcaa255c59ea4542a40ddb
#
_cell.length_a   1.000
_cell.length_b   1.000
_cell.length_c   1.000
_cell.angle_alpha   90.00
_cell.angle_beta   90.00
_cell.angle_gamma   90.00
#
_symmetry.space_group_name_H-M   'P 1'
#
loop_
_entity.id
_entity.type
_entity.pdbx_description
1 polymer ?
#
loop_
_entity_poly.entity_id
_entity_poly.type
_entity_poly.pdbx_seq_one_letter_code
_entity_poly.pdbx_strand_id
1 'polypeptide(L)'
;MTGPAVVDRQWHTVAAHEVFPALETSPDGLTEEEARRRLAEYGPNRLEEAPPPSAVAVFLRQFASPVIAILLFALLLTVVLREWLDAAVIAAALLVNAGIGFVQERKAEQAVRALMNLSQPRARVVRDGRRREVESTDLVPGDVVFIESGSRIPADIRLVEAHALEVDESLLTGESEPVVKSTATAAADAGVGDRSGVAFSGTMVVSGRGMGVVYATGRRTELGAIAGLLKSEPETATPLKERMTRLSRVIVAATLVSALLVMAIGLVRGGDPMELLLVAVALAVAA
;
A
#
# COMPACT_ATOMS: atom_id res chain seq x y z
N MET A 1 -20.37 15.99 21.01
CA MET A 1 -20.78 14.58 20.86
C MET A 1 -21.52 14.43 19.53
N THR A 2 -20.83 14.46 18.36
CA THR A 2 -21.45 14.44 17.02
C THR A 2 -20.62 13.62 15.99
N GLY A 3 -19.77 12.72 16.43
CA GLY A 3 -18.92 11.90 15.55
C GLY A 3 -19.60 10.87 14.63
N PRO A 4 -20.68 10.15 15.01
CA PRO A 4 -21.25 9.10 14.15
C PRO A 4 -22.26 9.58 13.11
N ALA A 5 -22.95 10.70 13.31
CA ALA A 5 -24.06 11.12 12.46
C ALA A 5 -23.64 11.64 11.05
N VAL A 6 -22.40 12.06 10.88
CA VAL A 6 -21.87 12.55 9.59
C VAL A 6 -21.55 11.39 8.64
N VAL A 7 -21.28 10.21 9.16
CA VAL A 7 -20.74 9.07 8.41
C VAL A 7 -21.80 8.23 7.72
N ASP A 8 -23.00 8.10 8.29
CA ASP A 8 -24.04 7.19 7.79
C ASP A 8 -25.08 7.87 6.88
N ARG A 9 -24.92 9.17 6.59
CA ARG A 9 -25.87 9.90 5.77
C ARG A 9 -25.58 9.71 4.27
N GLN A 10 -26.66 9.46 3.50
CA GLN A 10 -26.57 9.38 2.03
C GLN A 10 -26.43 10.80 1.45
N TRP A 11 -25.19 11.29 1.33
CA TRP A 11 -24.88 12.67 0.95
C TRP A 11 -25.36 13.07 -0.45
N HIS A 12 -25.55 12.13 -1.36
CA HIS A 12 -26.11 12.36 -2.69
C HIS A 12 -27.60 12.74 -2.66
N THR A 13 -28.30 12.46 -1.56
CA THR A 13 -29.73 12.86 -1.39
C THR A 13 -29.89 14.21 -0.71
N VAL A 14 -28.80 14.78 -0.17
CA VAL A 14 -28.82 16.06 0.56
C VAL A 14 -28.82 17.23 -0.41
N ALA A 15 -29.74 18.20 -0.29
CA ALA A 15 -29.77 19.38 -1.12
C ALA A 15 -28.56 20.29 -0.86
N ALA A 16 -28.04 20.95 -1.91
CA ALA A 16 -26.81 21.75 -1.82
C ALA A 16 -26.84 22.81 -0.70
N HIS A 17 -27.98 23.45 -0.45
CA HIS A 17 -28.13 24.46 0.61
C HIS A 17 -28.13 23.87 2.03
N GLU A 18 -28.41 22.57 2.18
CA GLU A 18 -28.40 21.87 3.46
C GLU A 18 -27.03 21.31 3.84
N VAL A 19 -26.07 21.31 2.91
CA VAL A 19 -24.76 20.66 3.11
C VAL A 19 -23.95 21.36 4.21
N PHE A 20 -23.92 22.71 4.18
CA PHE A 20 -23.18 23.49 5.16
C PHE A 20 -23.68 23.25 6.59
N PRO A 21 -24.98 23.42 6.91
CA PRO A 21 -25.47 23.15 8.26
C PRO A 21 -25.34 21.67 8.65
N ALA A 22 -25.50 20.74 7.71
CA ALA A 22 -25.42 19.32 7.99
C ALA A 22 -24.00 18.85 8.33
N LEU A 23 -22.97 19.55 7.84
CA LEU A 23 -21.55 19.30 8.14
C LEU A 23 -20.98 20.27 9.18
N GLU A 24 -21.84 21.06 9.83
CA GLU A 24 -21.45 22.06 10.84
C GLU A 24 -20.31 22.96 10.33
N THR A 25 -20.49 23.50 9.12
CA THR A 25 -19.54 24.40 8.45
C THR A 25 -20.28 25.56 7.78
N SER A 26 -19.56 26.45 7.12
CA SER A 26 -20.11 27.61 6.42
C SER A 26 -19.38 27.84 5.10
N PRO A 27 -19.88 28.76 4.21
CA PRO A 27 -19.13 29.16 3.02
C PRO A 27 -17.73 29.72 3.30
N ASP A 28 -17.50 30.26 4.49
CA ASP A 28 -16.21 30.75 4.97
C ASP A 28 -15.29 29.63 5.44
N GLY A 29 -15.77 28.36 5.38
CA GLY A 29 -15.06 27.16 5.79
C GLY A 29 -14.98 26.98 7.30
N LEU A 30 -14.21 25.98 7.70
CA LEU A 30 -13.88 25.73 9.11
C LEU A 30 -12.84 26.72 9.61
N THR A 31 -12.81 26.96 10.93
CA THR A 31 -11.64 27.59 11.55
C THR A 31 -10.47 26.59 11.57
N GLU A 32 -9.24 27.11 11.60
CA GLU A 32 -8.04 26.25 11.66
C GLU A 32 -8.03 25.39 12.94
N GLU A 33 -8.56 25.93 14.05
CA GLU A 33 -8.70 25.19 15.31
C GLU A 33 -9.68 24.04 15.18
N GLU A 34 -10.84 24.26 14.57
CA GLU A 34 -11.85 23.25 14.34
C GLU A 34 -11.36 22.18 13.38
N ALA A 35 -10.63 22.57 12.30
CA ALA A 35 -10.02 21.62 11.38
C ALA A 35 -9.01 20.72 12.08
N ARG A 36 -8.16 21.25 12.98
CA ARG A 36 -7.23 20.45 13.79
C ARG A 36 -7.96 19.51 14.74
N ARG A 37 -9.03 19.97 15.38
CA ARG A 37 -9.85 19.13 16.26
C ARG A 37 -10.44 17.95 15.48
N ARG A 38 -11.03 18.22 14.30
CA ARG A 38 -11.58 17.19 13.42
C ARG A 38 -10.50 16.25 12.90
N LEU A 39 -9.32 16.76 12.58
CA LEU A 39 -8.20 15.92 12.15
C LEU A 39 -7.76 14.94 13.24
N ALA A 40 -7.76 15.35 14.50
CA ALA A 40 -7.48 14.47 15.63
C ALA A 40 -8.58 13.42 15.85
N GLU A 41 -9.85 13.76 15.57
CA GLU A 41 -11.01 12.89 15.75
C GLU A 41 -11.18 11.89 14.58
N TYR A 42 -11.11 12.36 13.34
CA TYR A 42 -11.36 11.55 12.12
C TYR A 42 -10.09 10.88 11.59
N GLY A 43 -8.92 11.35 11.98
CA GLY A 43 -7.63 10.92 11.46
C GLY A 43 -7.29 11.55 10.11
N PRO A 44 -6.06 11.33 9.59
CA PRO A 44 -5.61 11.89 8.33
C PRO A 44 -6.36 11.27 7.14
N ASN A 45 -6.60 12.10 6.12
CA ASN A 45 -7.22 11.69 4.86
C ASN A 45 -6.21 10.88 4.00
N ARG A 46 -6.03 9.64 4.37
CA ARG A 46 -5.19 8.68 3.62
C ARG A 46 -5.78 7.29 3.70
N LEU A 47 -5.60 6.52 2.66
CA LEU A 47 -5.84 5.09 2.72
C LEU A 47 -4.79 4.47 3.65
N GLU A 48 -5.21 3.64 4.59
CA GLU A 48 -4.26 2.94 5.45
C GLU A 48 -3.40 2.01 4.61
N GLU A 49 -2.14 2.35 4.49
CA GLU A 49 -1.11 1.43 4.04
C GLU A 49 -0.82 0.42 5.15
N ALA A 50 -0.47 -0.80 4.76
CA ALA A 50 0.03 -1.75 5.74
C ALA A 50 1.25 -1.14 6.46
N PRO A 51 1.35 -1.24 7.79
CA PRO A 51 2.52 -0.73 8.49
C PRO A 51 3.78 -1.38 7.92
N PRO A 52 4.87 -0.62 7.80
CA PRO A 52 6.12 -1.16 7.30
C PRO A 52 6.54 -2.37 8.14
N PRO A 53 7.07 -3.42 7.51
CA PRO A 53 7.57 -4.55 8.25
C PRO A 53 8.64 -4.09 9.24
N SER A 54 8.61 -4.63 10.45
CA SER A 54 9.62 -4.29 11.47
C SER A 54 11.02 -4.66 10.96
N ALA A 55 12.05 -3.93 11.44
CA ALA A 55 13.44 -4.21 11.06
C ALA A 55 13.82 -5.68 11.31
N VAL A 56 13.30 -6.26 12.40
CA VAL A 56 13.51 -7.67 12.74
C VAL A 56 12.83 -8.59 11.72
N ALA A 57 11.61 -8.28 11.29
CA ALA A 57 10.91 -9.06 10.27
C ALA A 57 11.64 -9.03 8.92
N VAL A 58 12.14 -7.86 8.50
CA VAL A 58 12.96 -7.72 7.28
C VAL A 58 14.23 -8.54 7.38
N PHE A 59 14.93 -8.48 8.53
CA PHE A 59 16.12 -9.27 8.74
C PHE A 59 15.83 -10.78 8.74
N LEU A 60 14.78 -11.24 9.42
CA LEU A 60 14.40 -12.66 9.46
C LEU A 60 13.94 -13.17 8.10
N ARG A 61 13.33 -12.33 7.26
CA ARG A 61 12.98 -12.70 5.88
C ARG A 61 14.19 -13.10 5.03
N GLN A 62 15.38 -12.57 5.35
CA GLN A 62 16.61 -12.96 4.66
C GLN A 62 16.88 -14.47 4.81
N PHE A 63 16.43 -15.07 5.91
CA PHE A 63 16.63 -16.50 6.19
C PHE A 63 15.53 -17.41 5.58
N ALA A 64 14.53 -16.85 4.91
CA ALA A 64 13.45 -17.61 4.28
C ALA A 64 13.80 -18.18 2.88
N SER A 65 14.99 -17.87 2.35
CA SER A 65 15.44 -18.38 1.06
C SER A 65 15.81 -19.87 1.14
N PRO A 66 15.44 -20.71 0.14
CA PRO A 66 15.84 -22.12 0.08
C PRO A 66 17.36 -22.31 0.11
N VAL A 67 18.13 -21.41 -0.50
CA VAL A 67 19.61 -21.45 -0.49
C VAL A 67 20.14 -21.25 0.92
N ILE A 68 19.59 -20.29 1.66
CA ILE A 68 20.00 -20.05 3.05
C ILE A 68 19.58 -21.21 3.96
N ALA A 69 18.46 -21.86 3.69
CA ALA A 69 18.08 -23.08 4.43
C ALA A 69 19.13 -24.19 4.29
N ILE A 70 19.72 -24.38 3.10
CA ILE A 70 20.83 -25.33 2.87
C ILE A 70 22.06 -24.89 3.66
N LEU A 71 22.41 -23.60 3.64
CA LEU A 71 23.56 -23.09 4.40
C LEU A 71 23.36 -23.23 5.92
N LEU A 72 22.14 -23.03 6.42
CA LEU A 72 21.82 -23.25 7.84
C LEU A 72 21.92 -24.72 8.21
N PHE A 73 21.49 -25.63 7.32
CA PHE A 73 21.68 -27.05 7.51
C PHE A 73 23.16 -27.44 7.53
N ALA A 74 23.97 -26.89 6.60
CA ALA A 74 25.41 -27.05 6.55
C ALA A 74 26.09 -26.58 7.83
N LEU A 75 25.69 -25.38 8.32
CA LEU A 75 26.18 -24.82 9.57
C LEU A 75 25.87 -25.75 10.75
N LEU A 76 24.63 -26.23 10.85
CA LEU A 76 24.24 -27.15 11.91
C LEU A 76 25.10 -28.43 11.87
N LEU A 77 25.30 -28.96 10.69
CA LEU A 77 26.09 -30.20 10.50
C LEU A 77 27.56 -30.00 10.90
N THR A 78 28.22 -28.93 10.44
CA THR A 78 29.63 -28.65 10.80
C THR A 78 29.77 -28.39 12.29
N VAL A 79 28.80 -27.78 12.96
CA VAL A 79 28.80 -27.66 14.43
C VAL A 79 28.69 -29.02 15.12
N VAL A 80 27.80 -29.92 14.65
CA VAL A 80 27.64 -31.26 15.19
C VAL A 80 28.91 -32.08 15.02
N LEU A 81 29.59 -31.94 13.87
CA LEU A 81 30.86 -32.60 13.54
C LEU A 81 32.07 -31.97 14.27
N ARG A 82 31.87 -30.86 14.99
CA ARG A 82 32.91 -30.10 15.69
C ARG A 82 33.95 -29.47 14.76
N GLU A 83 33.60 -29.25 13.50
CA GLU A 83 34.40 -28.53 12.51
C GLU A 83 34.21 -26.99 12.72
N TRP A 84 34.82 -26.47 13.78
CA TRP A 84 34.58 -25.09 14.24
C TRP A 84 35.01 -24.02 13.23
N LEU A 85 36.06 -24.31 12.44
CA LEU A 85 36.56 -23.38 11.43
C LEU A 85 35.55 -23.23 10.30
N ASP A 86 35.05 -24.33 9.75
CA ASP A 86 34.07 -24.35 8.69
C ASP A 86 32.74 -23.75 9.16
N ALA A 87 32.30 -24.10 10.37
CA ALA A 87 31.14 -23.51 10.99
C ALA A 87 31.26 -22.00 11.11
N ALA A 88 32.42 -21.49 11.51
CA ALA A 88 32.66 -20.05 11.63
C ALA A 88 32.62 -19.32 10.27
N VAL A 89 33.19 -19.93 9.23
CA VAL A 89 33.19 -19.40 7.85
C VAL A 89 31.76 -19.35 7.30
N ILE A 90 30.99 -20.45 7.45
CA ILE A 90 29.57 -20.48 7.00
C ILE A 90 28.72 -19.46 7.76
N ALA A 91 28.90 -19.39 9.08
CA ALA A 91 28.17 -18.39 9.88
C ALA A 91 28.50 -16.96 9.49
N ALA A 92 29.78 -16.66 9.25
CA ALA A 92 30.22 -15.35 8.77
C ALA A 92 29.62 -15.03 7.41
N ALA A 93 29.63 -15.97 6.47
CA ALA A 93 29.03 -15.79 5.14
C ALA A 93 27.51 -15.53 5.24
N LEU A 94 26.78 -16.27 6.08
CA LEU A 94 25.35 -16.06 6.34
C LEU A 94 25.07 -14.67 6.91
N LEU A 95 25.85 -14.23 7.90
CA LEU A 95 25.67 -12.91 8.51
C LEU A 95 25.97 -11.76 7.53
N VAL A 96 27.04 -11.89 6.75
CA VAL A 96 27.38 -10.90 5.71
C VAL A 96 26.27 -10.83 4.66
N ASN A 97 25.81 -11.98 4.17
CA ASN A 97 24.74 -12.04 3.17
C ASN A 97 23.43 -11.44 3.72
N ALA A 98 23.03 -11.83 4.94
CA ALA A 98 21.84 -11.28 5.59
C ALA A 98 21.97 -9.77 5.84
N GLY A 99 23.15 -9.30 6.23
CA GLY A 99 23.43 -7.88 6.42
C GLY A 99 23.33 -7.06 5.12
N ILE A 100 23.92 -7.57 4.04
CA ILE A 100 23.83 -6.94 2.70
C ILE A 100 22.38 -6.90 2.24
N GLY A 101 21.66 -8.03 2.30
CA GLY A 101 20.25 -8.13 1.89
C GLY A 101 19.36 -7.18 2.71
N PHE A 102 19.56 -7.12 4.01
CA PHE A 102 18.84 -6.18 4.89
C PHE A 102 19.06 -4.72 4.49
N VAL A 103 20.32 -4.32 4.24
CA VAL A 103 20.64 -2.94 3.82
C VAL A 103 20.03 -2.61 2.45
N GLN A 104 20.11 -3.54 1.50
CA GLN A 104 19.53 -3.35 0.16
C GLN A 104 18.01 -3.22 0.21
N GLU A 105 17.32 -4.10 0.95
CA GLU A 105 15.85 -4.06 1.09
C GLU A 105 15.38 -2.77 1.75
N ARG A 106 16.08 -2.35 2.83
CA ARG A 106 15.80 -1.07 3.50
C ARG A 106 15.99 0.14 2.58
N LYS A 107 17.08 0.18 1.80
CA LYS A 107 17.32 1.27 0.84
C LYS A 107 16.26 1.30 -0.26
N ALA A 108 15.88 0.14 -0.80
CA ALA A 108 14.82 0.04 -1.80
C ALA A 108 13.48 0.53 -1.26
N GLU A 109 13.09 0.11 -0.06
CA GLU A 109 11.86 0.56 0.60
C GLU A 109 11.85 2.08 0.85
N GLN A 110 12.98 2.64 1.32
CA GLN A 110 13.10 4.07 1.54
C GLN A 110 13.02 4.87 0.23
N ALA A 111 13.62 4.38 -0.86
CA ALA A 111 13.55 5.03 -2.16
C ALA A 111 12.12 5.06 -2.71
N VAL A 112 11.38 3.95 -2.60
CA VAL A 112 9.96 3.89 -3.01
C VAL A 112 9.12 4.86 -2.18
N ARG A 113 9.30 4.90 -0.87
CA ARG A 113 8.57 5.84 0.01
C ARG A 113 8.91 7.30 -0.29
N ALA A 114 10.18 7.62 -0.53
CA ALA A 114 10.58 8.97 -0.91
C ALA A 114 9.90 9.42 -2.20
N LEU A 115 9.78 8.53 -3.19
CA LEU A 115 9.07 8.80 -4.44
C LEU A 115 7.58 9.01 -4.21
N MET A 116 6.93 8.20 -3.38
CA MET A 116 5.51 8.35 -3.02
C MET A 116 5.24 9.67 -2.30
N ASN A 117 6.13 10.09 -1.40
CA ASN A 117 5.99 11.36 -0.67
C ASN A 117 6.15 12.60 -1.57
N LEU A 118 6.93 12.52 -2.67
CA LEU A 118 7.05 13.62 -3.62
C LEU A 118 5.75 13.89 -4.41
N SER A 119 4.82 12.98 -4.40
CA SER A 119 3.57 13.01 -5.17
C SER A 119 2.33 13.31 -4.32
N GLN A 120 2.48 13.84 -3.11
CA GLN A 120 1.32 14.14 -2.27
C GLN A 120 0.51 15.29 -2.90
N PRO A 121 -0.75 15.05 -3.28
CA PRO A 121 -1.59 16.07 -3.88
C PRO A 121 -1.93 17.14 -2.84
N ARG A 122 -1.97 18.40 -3.26
CA ARG A 122 -2.47 19.51 -2.44
C ARG A 122 -3.93 19.78 -2.77
N ALA A 123 -4.67 20.25 -1.78
CA ALA A 123 -6.05 20.65 -1.93
C ALA A 123 -6.19 22.14 -1.64
N ARG A 124 -7.02 22.84 -2.43
CA ARG A 124 -7.38 24.23 -2.16
C ARG A 124 -8.65 24.25 -1.32
N VAL A 125 -8.53 24.81 -0.15
CA VAL A 125 -9.64 24.91 0.83
C VAL A 125 -9.94 26.35 1.19
N VAL A 126 -11.13 26.58 1.75
CA VAL A 126 -11.45 27.78 2.51
C VAL A 126 -11.39 27.45 3.98
N ARG A 127 -10.55 28.16 4.73
CA ARG A 127 -10.52 28.12 6.21
C ARG A 127 -10.35 29.55 6.73
N ASP A 128 -11.06 29.91 7.78
CA ASP A 128 -11.11 31.28 8.35
C ASP A 128 -11.47 32.34 7.29
N GLY A 129 -12.37 32.04 6.36
CA GLY A 129 -12.77 32.92 5.25
C GLY A 129 -11.69 33.19 4.21
N ARG A 130 -10.59 32.45 4.22
CA ARG A 130 -9.46 32.63 3.28
C ARG A 130 -9.17 31.35 2.50
N ARG A 131 -8.91 31.52 1.21
CA ARG A 131 -8.42 30.42 0.36
C ARG A 131 -6.97 30.13 0.72
N ARG A 132 -6.66 28.84 0.93
CA ARG A 132 -5.31 28.36 1.18
C ARG A 132 -5.11 26.95 0.60
N GLU A 133 -3.87 26.60 0.39
CA GLU A 133 -3.51 25.24 0.02
C GLU A 133 -3.08 24.45 1.26
N VAL A 134 -3.65 23.26 1.41
CA VAL A 134 -3.30 22.30 2.46
C VAL A 134 -2.85 20.98 1.83
N GLU A 135 -2.14 20.18 2.56
CA GLU A 135 -1.90 18.78 2.12
C GLU A 135 -3.24 18.05 2.10
N SER A 136 -3.47 17.21 1.08
CA SER A 136 -4.73 16.45 1.00
C SER A 136 -4.93 15.52 2.20
N THR A 137 -3.86 15.12 2.87
CA THR A 137 -3.88 14.35 4.12
C THR A 137 -4.49 15.08 5.30
N ASP A 138 -4.49 16.43 5.28
CA ASP A 138 -5.00 17.28 6.36
C ASP A 138 -6.47 17.69 6.16
N LEU A 139 -7.12 17.16 5.10
CA LEU A 139 -8.53 17.38 4.87
C LEU A 139 -9.39 16.62 5.88
N VAL A 140 -10.43 17.31 6.32
CA VAL A 140 -11.40 16.77 7.27
C VAL A 140 -12.84 16.95 6.78
N PRO A 141 -13.79 16.15 7.23
CA PRO A 141 -15.20 16.41 6.97
C PRO A 141 -15.61 17.82 7.43
N GLY A 142 -16.28 18.56 6.54
CA GLY A 142 -16.63 19.98 6.73
C GLY A 142 -15.70 20.97 6.04
N ASP A 143 -14.54 20.56 5.53
CA ASP A 143 -13.70 21.42 4.71
C ASP A 143 -14.40 21.80 3.40
N VAL A 144 -14.34 23.08 3.05
CA VAL A 144 -14.81 23.61 1.77
C VAL A 144 -13.67 23.55 0.76
N VAL A 145 -13.83 22.76 -0.31
CA VAL A 145 -12.78 22.48 -1.29
C VAL A 145 -13.15 23.01 -2.66
N PHE A 146 -12.17 23.61 -3.37
CA PHE A 146 -12.26 23.97 -4.78
C PHE A 146 -11.58 22.92 -5.64
N ILE A 147 -12.28 22.52 -6.71
CA ILE A 147 -11.78 21.60 -7.71
C ILE A 147 -11.86 22.25 -9.10
N GLU A 148 -10.88 22.01 -9.94
CA GLU A 148 -10.81 22.56 -11.29
C GLU A 148 -10.14 21.58 -12.25
N SER A 149 -10.27 21.83 -13.55
CA SER A 149 -9.68 21.00 -14.61
C SER A 149 -8.22 20.66 -14.34
N GLY A 150 -7.87 19.37 -14.47
CA GLY A 150 -6.54 18.81 -14.20
C GLY A 150 -6.27 18.50 -12.74
N SER A 151 -7.17 18.83 -11.81
CA SER A 151 -7.01 18.45 -10.40
C SER A 151 -7.58 17.07 -10.12
N ARG A 152 -6.90 16.32 -9.23
CA ARG A 152 -7.44 15.09 -8.65
C ARG A 152 -8.30 15.44 -7.45
N ILE A 153 -9.48 14.84 -7.35
CA ILE A 153 -10.40 15.04 -6.23
C ILE A 153 -9.81 14.37 -4.98
N PRO A 154 -9.57 15.15 -3.90
CA PRO A 154 -8.76 14.68 -2.77
C PRO A 154 -9.53 13.87 -1.71
N ALA A 155 -10.85 14.01 -1.67
CA ALA A 155 -11.75 13.37 -0.72
C ALA A 155 -13.14 13.26 -1.34
N ASP A 156 -14.09 12.58 -0.71
CA ASP A 156 -15.46 12.60 -1.21
C ASP A 156 -16.16 13.91 -0.82
N ILE A 157 -16.67 14.60 -1.84
CA ILE A 157 -17.15 15.97 -1.76
C ILE A 157 -18.62 16.03 -2.20
N ARG A 158 -19.49 16.63 -1.39
CA ARG A 158 -20.83 17.03 -1.83
C ARG A 158 -20.74 18.41 -2.48
N LEU A 159 -21.06 18.48 -3.77
CA LEU A 159 -20.97 19.71 -4.56
C LEU A 159 -22.04 20.73 -4.15
N VAL A 160 -21.62 21.97 -3.97
CA VAL A 160 -22.49 23.13 -3.72
C VAL A 160 -22.48 24.10 -4.88
N GLU A 161 -21.41 24.07 -5.70
CA GLU A 161 -21.31 24.78 -6.97
C GLU A 161 -20.64 23.89 -8.02
N ALA A 162 -21.14 23.95 -9.26
CA ALA A 162 -20.56 23.24 -10.40
C ALA A 162 -20.75 24.09 -11.68
N HIS A 163 -19.66 24.34 -12.40
CA HIS A 163 -19.65 25.11 -13.63
C HIS A 163 -18.99 24.29 -14.75
N ALA A 164 -19.80 23.72 -15.62
CA ALA A 164 -19.36 22.83 -16.71
C ALA A 164 -18.37 21.77 -16.19
N LEU A 165 -18.63 21.25 -15.00
CA LEU A 165 -17.74 20.30 -14.31
C LEU A 165 -17.96 18.89 -14.87
N GLU A 166 -16.89 18.31 -15.42
CA GLU A 166 -16.85 16.93 -15.89
C GLU A 166 -15.73 16.18 -15.17
N VAL A 167 -16.04 14.99 -14.69
CA VAL A 167 -15.13 14.17 -13.89
C VAL A 167 -14.99 12.79 -14.50
N ASP A 168 -13.76 12.34 -14.67
CA ASP A 168 -13.45 10.94 -15.02
C ASP A 168 -13.57 10.07 -13.75
N GLU A 169 -14.61 9.26 -13.72
CA GLU A 169 -14.92 8.33 -12.63
C GLU A 169 -14.61 6.87 -12.99
N SER A 170 -13.88 6.63 -14.07
CA SER A 170 -13.55 5.28 -14.57
C SER A 170 -12.92 4.39 -13.50
N LEU A 171 -12.20 4.97 -12.54
CA LEU A 171 -11.61 4.25 -11.42
C LEU A 171 -12.66 3.57 -10.53
N LEU A 172 -13.87 4.13 -10.44
CA LEU A 172 -14.95 3.64 -9.58
C LEU A 172 -16.04 2.89 -10.35
N THR A 173 -16.37 3.36 -11.55
CA THR A 173 -17.48 2.84 -12.36
C THR A 173 -17.02 1.84 -13.43
N GLY A 174 -15.76 1.93 -13.85
CA GLY A 174 -15.21 1.18 -15.00
C GLY A 174 -15.58 1.79 -16.35
N GLU A 175 -16.36 2.88 -16.38
CA GLU A 175 -16.77 3.57 -17.59
C GLU A 175 -15.76 4.65 -17.98
N SER A 176 -15.40 4.74 -19.27
CA SER A 176 -14.35 5.66 -19.75
C SER A 176 -14.87 7.04 -20.12
N GLU A 177 -16.20 7.25 -20.16
CA GLU A 177 -16.77 8.57 -20.47
C GLU A 177 -16.83 9.44 -19.21
N PRO A 178 -16.38 10.71 -19.29
CA PRO A 178 -16.50 11.65 -18.18
C PRO A 178 -17.96 11.92 -17.82
N VAL A 179 -18.23 11.99 -16.52
CA VAL A 179 -19.56 12.26 -15.96
C VAL A 179 -19.74 13.74 -15.74
N VAL A 180 -20.84 14.31 -16.27
CA VAL A 180 -21.23 15.71 -15.99
C VAL A 180 -21.73 15.83 -14.56
N LYS A 181 -21.09 16.69 -13.77
CA LYS A 181 -21.43 16.94 -12.39
C LYS A 181 -22.29 18.20 -12.24
N SER A 182 -23.17 18.17 -11.24
CA SER A 182 -24.09 19.24 -10.92
C SER A 182 -24.27 19.38 -9.40
N THR A 183 -25.16 20.24 -8.94
CA THR A 183 -25.53 20.32 -7.53
C THR A 183 -26.81 19.53 -7.23
N ALA A 184 -27.38 18.83 -8.20
CA ALA A 184 -28.62 18.08 -8.05
C ALA A 184 -28.50 16.96 -7.01
N THR A 185 -29.62 16.59 -6.44
CA THR A 185 -29.73 15.39 -5.61
C THR A 185 -29.99 14.17 -6.48
N ALA A 186 -29.55 13.01 -6.02
CA ALA A 186 -29.85 11.73 -6.64
C ALA A 186 -30.81 10.90 -5.76
N ALA A 187 -31.43 9.89 -6.35
CA ALA A 187 -32.27 8.95 -5.61
C ALA A 187 -31.45 8.18 -4.54
N ALA A 188 -32.12 7.76 -3.48
CA ALA A 188 -31.43 7.08 -2.36
C ALA A 188 -30.75 5.77 -2.78
N ASP A 189 -31.26 5.10 -3.79
CA ASP A 189 -30.76 3.86 -4.38
C ASP A 189 -29.86 4.08 -5.61
N ALA A 190 -29.49 5.35 -5.91
CA ALA A 190 -28.65 5.68 -7.05
C ALA A 190 -27.28 5.02 -6.96
N GLY A 191 -26.85 4.40 -8.06
CA GLY A 191 -25.49 3.89 -8.22
C GLY A 191 -24.43 5.00 -8.12
N VAL A 192 -23.17 4.65 -7.92
CA VAL A 192 -22.07 5.62 -7.78
C VAL A 192 -21.99 6.55 -8.99
N GLY A 193 -22.08 6.02 -10.22
CA GLY A 193 -22.04 6.81 -11.47
C GLY A 193 -23.22 7.76 -11.65
N ASP A 194 -24.37 7.50 -11.02
CA ASP A 194 -25.58 8.32 -11.14
C ASP A 194 -25.63 9.48 -10.12
N ARG A 195 -24.67 9.54 -9.20
CA ARG A 195 -24.61 10.56 -8.15
C ARG A 195 -23.95 11.84 -8.66
N SER A 196 -24.61 12.57 -9.56
CA SER A 196 -24.08 13.80 -10.18
C SER A 196 -23.73 14.90 -9.18
N GLY A 197 -24.37 14.93 -8.00
CA GLY A 197 -24.11 15.92 -6.96
C GLY A 197 -22.92 15.63 -6.06
N VAL A 198 -22.21 14.54 -6.31
CA VAL A 198 -21.04 14.10 -5.53
C VAL A 198 -19.82 13.97 -6.43
N ALA A 199 -18.67 14.36 -5.92
CA ALA A 199 -17.38 14.15 -6.55
C ALA A 199 -16.53 13.25 -5.64
N PHE A 200 -16.02 12.15 -6.19
CA PHE A 200 -15.40 11.07 -5.43
C PHE A 200 -13.88 11.18 -5.36
N SER A 201 -13.33 10.80 -4.23
CA SER A 201 -11.88 10.74 -3.99
C SER A 201 -11.15 9.90 -5.05
N GLY A 202 -10.01 10.39 -5.51
CA GLY A 202 -9.15 9.69 -6.46
C GLY A 202 -9.50 9.90 -7.93
N THR A 203 -10.70 10.41 -8.25
CA THR A 203 -11.14 10.72 -9.62
C THR A 203 -10.51 12.01 -10.13
N MET A 204 -10.56 12.27 -11.45
CA MET A 204 -9.88 13.39 -12.11
C MET A 204 -10.90 14.37 -12.71
N VAL A 205 -10.73 15.65 -12.44
CA VAL A 205 -11.51 16.70 -13.12
C VAL A 205 -10.98 16.88 -14.54
N VAL A 206 -11.82 16.55 -15.52
CA VAL A 206 -11.50 16.68 -16.96
C VAL A 206 -11.70 18.09 -17.44
N SER A 207 -12.86 18.69 -17.12
CA SER A 207 -13.20 20.03 -17.53
C SER A 207 -13.98 20.76 -16.44
N GLY A 208 -14.02 22.11 -16.53
CA GLY A 208 -14.80 22.95 -15.66
C GLY A 208 -14.18 23.17 -14.28
N ARG A 209 -15.04 23.61 -13.35
CA ARG A 209 -14.67 23.86 -11.95
C ARG A 209 -15.87 23.68 -11.03
N GLY A 210 -15.60 23.40 -9.76
CA GLY A 210 -16.63 23.24 -8.75
C GLY A 210 -16.13 23.61 -7.35
N MET A 211 -17.08 23.72 -6.46
CA MET A 211 -16.87 23.89 -5.03
C MET A 211 -17.78 22.91 -4.29
N GLY A 212 -17.29 22.34 -3.23
CA GLY A 212 -18.09 21.45 -2.40
C GLY A 212 -17.53 21.28 -1.01
N VAL A 213 -18.23 20.54 -0.19
CA VAL A 213 -17.85 20.26 1.19
C VAL A 213 -17.46 18.80 1.33
N VAL A 214 -16.31 18.54 1.93
CA VAL A 214 -15.82 17.20 2.24
C VAL A 214 -16.77 16.55 3.23
N TYR A 215 -17.28 15.36 2.90
CA TYR A 215 -18.11 14.59 3.82
C TYR A 215 -17.45 13.27 4.27
N ALA A 216 -16.53 12.73 3.47
CA ALA A 216 -15.80 11.53 3.83
C ALA A 216 -14.32 11.61 3.43
N THR A 217 -13.46 11.04 4.27
CA THR A 217 -12.01 11.03 4.12
C THR A 217 -11.43 9.63 4.32
N GLY A 218 -10.30 9.35 3.71
CA GLY A 218 -9.52 8.12 3.88
C GLY A 218 -10.34 6.84 3.63
N ARG A 219 -10.40 5.95 4.60
CA ARG A 219 -11.14 4.68 4.51
C ARG A 219 -12.65 4.83 4.35
N ARG A 220 -13.20 5.99 4.68
CA ARG A 220 -14.64 6.26 4.62
C ARG A 220 -15.09 6.77 3.26
N THR A 221 -14.17 7.05 2.33
CA THR A 221 -14.48 7.38 0.94
C THR A 221 -14.92 6.12 0.18
N GLU A 222 -15.66 6.29 -0.92
CA GLU A 222 -16.04 5.18 -1.81
C GLU A 222 -14.79 4.39 -2.26
N LEU A 223 -13.73 5.11 -2.66
CA LEU A 223 -12.45 4.49 -3.01
C LEU A 223 -11.85 3.73 -1.82
N GLY A 224 -11.95 4.29 -0.61
CA GLY A 224 -11.46 3.67 0.61
C GLY A 224 -12.19 2.38 0.98
N ALA A 225 -13.50 2.33 0.76
CA ALA A 225 -14.31 1.14 0.96
C ALA A 225 -13.90 0.01 -0.01
N ILE A 226 -13.71 0.34 -1.30
CA ILE A 226 -13.23 -0.62 -2.32
C ILE A 226 -11.82 -1.12 -1.97
N ALA A 227 -10.90 -0.22 -1.61
CA ALA A 227 -9.55 -0.59 -1.22
C ALA A 227 -9.52 -1.50 0.03
N GLY A 228 -10.46 -1.29 0.96
CA GLY A 228 -10.63 -2.14 2.14
C GLY A 228 -11.04 -3.58 1.79
N LEU A 229 -11.90 -3.75 0.80
CA LEU A 229 -12.32 -5.07 0.31
C LEU A 229 -11.17 -5.80 -0.40
N LEU A 230 -10.37 -5.08 -1.20
CA LEU A 230 -9.24 -5.66 -1.93
C LEU A 230 -8.07 -6.08 -1.01
N LYS A 231 -7.89 -5.44 0.14
CA LYS A 231 -6.85 -5.82 1.12
C LYS A 231 -7.03 -7.23 1.72
N SER A 232 -8.21 -7.80 1.63
CA SER A 232 -8.49 -9.17 2.11
C SER A 232 -8.00 -10.25 1.15
N GLU A 233 -7.64 -9.92 -0.08
CA GLU A 233 -7.11 -10.86 -1.06
C GLU A 233 -5.59 -11.03 -0.87
N PRO A 234 -5.08 -12.27 -0.80
CA PRO A 234 -3.64 -12.50 -0.73
C PRO A 234 -2.97 -11.98 -2.01
N GLU A 235 -1.82 -11.31 -1.84
CA GLU A 235 -1.01 -10.86 -2.99
C GLU A 235 -0.73 -12.03 -3.94
N THR A 236 -1.31 -11.99 -5.11
CA THR A 236 -1.03 -12.98 -6.16
C THR A 236 0.40 -12.76 -6.68
N ALA A 237 1.21 -13.82 -6.59
CA ALA A 237 2.58 -13.76 -7.10
C ALA A 237 2.58 -13.43 -8.60
N THR A 238 3.42 -12.50 -9.02
CA THR A 238 3.56 -12.18 -10.44
C THR A 238 4.04 -13.43 -11.22
N PRO A 239 3.64 -13.60 -12.50
CA PRO A 239 4.10 -14.74 -13.33
C PRO A 239 5.62 -14.88 -13.38
N LEU A 240 6.35 -13.78 -13.30
CA LEU A 240 7.82 -13.78 -13.24
C LEU A 240 8.31 -14.41 -11.92
N LYS A 241 7.72 -13.99 -10.78
CA LYS A 241 8.07 -14.52 -9.45
C LYS A 241 7.80 -16.03 -9.37
N GLU A 242 6.71 -16.50 -9.94
CA GLU A 242 6.40 -17.92 -10.00
C GLU A 242 7.42 -18.71 -10.83
N ARG A 243 7.81 -18.19 -12.01
CA ARG A 243 8.84 -18.82 -12.86
C ARG A 243 10.18 -18.85 -12.16
N MET A 244 10.59 -17.77 -11.50
CA MET A 244 11.83 -17.71 -10.73
C MET A 244 11.82 -18.69 -9.56
N THR A 245 10.71 -18.80 -8.84
CA THR A 245 10.55 -19.79 -7.75
C THR A 245 10.61 -21.21 -8.27
N ARG A 246 10.04 -21.51 -9.44
CA ARG A 246 10.12 -22.82 -10.09
C ARG A 246 11.56 -23.15 -10.49
N LEU A 247 12.26 -22.19 -11.11
CA LEU A 247 13.66 -22.34 -11.49
C LEU A 247 14.54 -22.61 -10.25
N SER A 248 14.36 -21.85 -9.18
CA SER A 248 15.09 -22.06 -7.92
C SER A 248 14.86 -23.46 -7.36
N ARG A 249 13.63 -23.98 -7.40
CA ARG A 249 13.34 -25.35 -6.94
C ARG A 249 14.05 -26.41 -7.79
N VAL A 250 14.11 -26.20 -9.11
CA VAL A 250 14.81 -27.10 -10.02
C VAL A 250 16.31 -27.12 -9.73
N ILE A 251 16.92 -25.96 -9.53
CA ILE A 251 18.34 -25.82 -9.18
C ILE A 251 18.61 -26.52 -7.85
N VAL A 252 17.84 -26.27 -6.81
CA VAL A 252 17.98 -26.90 -5.50
C VAL A 252 17.84 -28.43 -5.61
N ALA A 253 16.85 -28.92 -6.36
CA ALA A 253 16.66 -30.36 -6.57
C ALA A 253 17.86 -31.00 -7.31
N ALA A 254 18.36 -30.35 -8.38
CA ALA A 254 19.53 -30.83 -9.13
C ALA A 254 20.78 -30.87 -8.25
N THR A 255 20.99 -29.85 -7.42
CA THR A 255 22.11 -29.81 -6.46
C THR A 255 22.02 -30.92 -5.43
N LEU A 256 20.85 -31.16 -4.85
CA LEU A 256 20.66 -32.25 -3.89
C LEU A 256 20.88 -33.62 -4.53
N VAL A 257 20.40 -33.86 -5.76
CA VAL A 257 20.63 -35.08 -6.51
C VAL A 257 22.12 -35.26 -6.78
N SER A 258 22.83 -34.21 -7.20
CA SER A 258 24.28 -34.28 -7.45
C SER A 258 25.06 -34.60 -6.17
N ALA A 259 24.70 -33.96 -5.05
CA ALA A 259 25.32 -34.23 -3.74
C ALA A 259 25.10 -35.70 -3.29
N LEU A 260 23.87 -36.22 -3.45
CA LEU A 260 23.57 -37.62 -3.14
C LEU A 260 24.32 -38.61 -4.04
N LEU A 261 24.48 -38.31 -5.33
CA LEU A 261 25.25 -39.15 -6.26
C LEU A 261 26.73 -39.18 -5.88
N VAL A 262 27.32 -38.00 -5.57
CA VAL A 262 28.72 -37.94 -5.12
C VAL A 262 28.92 -38.76 -3.84
N MET A 263 28.01 -38.63 -2.88
CA MET A 263 28.03 -39.39 -1.64
C MET A 263 27.89 -40.90 -1.90
N ALA A 264 26.95 -41.34 -2.73
CA ALA A 264 26.72 -42.75 -3.07
C ALA A 264 27.93 -43.38 -3.78
N ILE A 265 28.50 -42.67 -4.77
CA ILE A 265 29.69 -43.14 -5.50
C ILE A 265 30.90 -43.25 -4.55
N GLY A 266 31.07 -42.25 -3.67
CA GLY A 266 32.15 -42.26 -2.69
C GLY A 266 32.05 -43.42 -1.71
N LEU A 267 30.84 -43.70 -1.20
CA LEU A 267 30.59 -44.88 -0.32
C LEU A 267 30.90 -46.20 -1.01
N VAL A 268 30.47 -46.39 -2.28
CA VAL A 268 30.77 -47.60 -3.06
C VAL A 268 32.27 -47.78 -3.26
N ARG A 269 33.04 -46.70 -3.32
CA ARG A 269 34.50 -46.70 -3.43
C ARG A 269 35.24 -46.91 -2.09
N GLY A 270 34.51 -47.05 -0.99
CA GLY A 270 35.08 -47.26 0.34
C GLY A 270 35.59 -45.98 1.01
N GLY A 271 35.13 -44.80 0.57
CA GLY A 271 35.46 -43.54 1.20
C GLY A 271 34.82 -43.38 2.58
N ASP A 272 35.43 -42.56 3.43
CA ASP A 272 34.91 -42.27 4.76
C ASP A 272 33.56 -41.53 4.63
N PRO A 273 32.46 -42.04 5.22
CA PRO A 273 31.15 -41.41 5.18
C PRO A 273 31.14 -39.94 5.67
N MET A 274 32.03 -39.62 6.61
CA MET A 274 32.12 -38.26 7.18
C MET A 274 32.75 -37.27 6.20
N GLU A 275 33.84 -37.65 5.55
CA GLU A 275 34.48 -36.82 4.52
C GLU A 275 33.56 -36.66 3.31
N LEU A 276 32.85 -37.70 2.90
CA LEU A 276 31.90 -37.63 1.80
C LEU A 276 30.69 -36.75 2.11
N LEU A 277 30.22 -36.74 3.34
CA LEU A 277 29.15 -35.84 3.80
C LEU A 277 29.60 -34.38 3.73
N LEU A 278 30.82 -34.06 4.18
CA LEU A 278 31.38 -32.72 4.07
C LEU A 278 31.52 -32.26 2.61
N VAL A 279 31.98 -33.15 1.71
CA VAL A 279 32.06 -32.87 0.26
C VAL A 279 30.67 -32.63 -0.33
N ALA A 280 29.66 -33.41 0.04
CA ALA A 280 28.28 -33.25 -0.41
C ALA A 280 27.70 -31.93 0.05
N VAL A 281 27.97 -31.52 1.29
CA VAL A 281 27.56 -30.24 1.84
C VAL A 281 28.29 -29.08 1.15
N ALA A 282 29.60 -29.18 0.93
CA ALA A 282 30.38 -28.18 0.19
C ALA A 282 29.82 -27.97 -1.23
N LEU A 283 29.46 -29.08 -1.92
CA LEU A 283 28.84 -29.03 -3.24
C LEU A 283 27.46 -28.31 -3.18
N ALA A 284 26.66 -28.62 -2.17
CA ALA A 284 25.35 -28.00 -1.99
C ALA A 284 25.44 -26.51 -1.69
N VAL A 285 26.52 -26.06 -1.05
CA VAL A 285 26.78 -24.63 -0.73
C VAL A 285 27.32 -23.88 -1.95
N ALA A 286 28.07 -24.55 -2.83
CA ALA A 286 28.70 -23.93 -4.01
C ALA A 286 27.75 -23.74 -5.19
N ALA A 287 26.54 -24.34 -5.18
CA ALA A 287 25.54 -24.25 -6.22
C ALA A 287 24.49 -23.15 -5.94
#